data_85036dcdab420849880227f963bc9435
#
_entry.id   85036dcdab420849880227f963bc9435
#
_cell.length_a   1.000
_cell.length_b   1.000
_cell.length_c   1.000
_cell.angle_alpha   90.00
_cell.angle_beta   90.00
_cell.angle_gamma   90.00
#
_symmetry.space_group_name_H-M   'P 1'
#
loop_
_entity.id
_entity.type
_entity.pdbx_description
1 polymer ?
#
loop_
_entity_poly.entity_id
_entity_poly.type
_entity_poly.pdbx_seq_one_letter_code
_entity_poly.pdbx_strand_id
1 'polypeptide(L)'
;SFDVQIDQESLRGTLNYTNPNYDFLGNSLNYYVTSATNDKPDQGYENTIMGGGISTSFEQYNDVFATLGFSATRDDLKTTGGASDSLKKQSGTFNELAFNYGFALDKRNRSFMPTDGSILSFNQSLPVYADKAFIANTLSSSSYKTLSENVIGAGKMHLTAINGLGADDVR
;
A
#
# COMPACT_ATOMS: atom_id res chain seq x y z
N SER A 1 13.84 -0.70 8.86
CA SER A 1 13.34 -1.94 9.46
C SER A 1 13.43 -3.10 8.49
N PHE A 2 13.53 -4.29 9.00
CA PHE A 2 13.49 -5.54 8.25
C PHE A 2 12.44 -6.43 8.90
N ASP A 3 11.51 -6.95 8.12
CA ASP A 3 10.43 -7.81 8.57
C ASP A 3 10.38 -9.07 7.71
N VAL A 4 10.26 -10.23 8.33
CA VAL A 4 10.07 -11.52 7.65
C VAL A 4 8.94 -12.26 8.32
N GLN A 5 7.95 -12.66 7.54
CA GLN A 5 6.84 -13.50 7.97
C GLN A 5 6.88 -14.82 7.20
N ILE A 6 6.85 -15.92 7.92
CA ILE A 6 6.85 -17.28 7.36
C ILE A 6 5.64 -18.01 7.92
N ASP A 7 4.84 -18.56 7.03
CA ASP A 7 3.74 -19.47 7.32
C ASP A 7 3.87 -20.69 6.41
N GLN A 8 3.07 -21.74 6.61
CA GLN A 8 3.14 -22.99 5.83
C GLN A 8 2.89 -22.77 4.33
N GLU A 9 2.09 -21.77 3.99
CA GLU A 9 1.67 -21.46 2.62
C GLU A 9 2.12 -20.06 2.16
N SER A 10 2.88 -19.31 2.97
CA SER A 10 3.33 -17.98 2.60
C SER A 10 4.69 -17.62 3.17
N LEU A 11 5.49 -16.99 2.34
CA LEU A 11 6.76 -16.36 2.72
C LEU A 11 6.73 -14.91 2.31
N ARG A 12 6.90 -14.00 3.27
CA ARG A 12 6.97 -12.57 3.00
C ARG A 12 8.21 -11.98 3.65
N GLY A 13 8.96 -11.21 2.87
CA GLY A 13 10.07 -10.39 3.34
C GLY A 13 9.89 -8.93 2.91
N THR A 14 10.13 -8.00 3.83
CA THR A 14 10.09 -6.58 3.54
C THR A 14 11.29 -5.89 4.19
N LEU A 15 12.03 -5.14 3.40
CA LEU A 15 13.11 -4.26 3.84
C LEU A 15 12.66 -2.81 3.65
N ASN A 16 12.63 -2.03 4.72
CA ASN A 16 12.31 -0.60 4.68
C ASN A 16 13.47 0.22 5.26
N TYR A 17 13.84 1.26 4.54
CA TYR A 17 14.75 2.29 5.01
C TYR A 17 14.07 3.64 4.90
N THR A 18 13.99 4.35 6.02
CA THR A 18 13.41 5.70 6.08
C THR A 18 14.44 6.66 6.67
N ASN A 19 14.73 7.72 5.93
CA ASN A 19 15.44 8.89 6.43
C ASN A 19 14.38 9.98 6.72
N PRO A 20 14.10 10.30 8.00
CA PRO A 20 13.00 11.21 8.36
C PRO A 20 13.31 12.68 8.10
N ASN A 21 14.54 13.03 7.78
CA ASN A 21 14.98 14.42 7.58
C ASN A 21 16.16 14.47 6.60
N TYR A 22 15.92 14.01 5.36
CA TYR A 22 17.00 13.84 4.38
C TYR A 22 17.59 15.17 3.87
N ASP A 23 16.82 16.24 3.93
CA ASP A 23 17.16 17.57 3.43
C ASP A 23 17.27 18.62 4.55
N PHE A 24 17.23 18.22 5.80
CA PHE A 24 17.25 19.08 7.01
C PHE A 24 16.06 20.05 7.14
N LEU A 25 15.03 19.89 6.30
CA LEU A 25 13.78 20.65 6.34
C LEU A 25 12.62 19.87 6.95
N GLY A 26 12.89 18.65 7.44
CA GLY A 26 11.90 17.76 8.01
C GLY A 26 11.21 16.84 6.98
N ASN A 27 11.66 16.89 5.72
CA ASN A 27 11.13 16.01 4.69
C ASN A 27 11.69 14.59 4.83
N SER A 28 10.83 13.61 4.70
CA SER A 28 11.23 12.21 4.80
C SER A 28 11.48 11.60 3.42
N LEU A 29 12.43 10.67 3.35
CA LEU A 29 12.70 9.84 2.19
C LEU A 29 12.63 8.37 2.60
N ASN A 30 11.80 7.61 1.90
CA ASN A 30 11.56 6.19 2.17
C ASN A 30 11.90 5.34 0.96
N TYR A 31 12.61 4.22 1.21
CA TYR A 31 12.86 3.15 0.26
C TYR A 31 12.31 1.85 0.82
N TYR A 32 11.68 1.05 -0.03
CA TYR A 32 11.28 -0.28 0.37
C TYR A 32 11.53 -1.29 -0.75
N VAL A 33 11.76 -2.53 -0.33
CA VAL A 33 11.77 -3.71 -1.20
C VAL A 33 10.95 -4.78 -0.49
N THR A 34 10.09 -5.44 -1.23
CA THR A 34 9.23 -6.51 -0.71
C THR A 34 9.24 -7.70 -1.65
N SER A 35 9.15 -8.89 -1.08
CA SER A 35 8.88 -10.11 -1.80
C SER A 35 7.88 -10.93 -1.00
N ALA A 36 6.83 -11.41 -1.66
CA ALA A 36 5.81 -12.24 -1.04
C ALA A 36 5.48 -13.40 -1.97
N THR A 37 5.58 -14.61 -1.47
CA THR A 37 5.14 -15.83 -2.18
C THR A 37 4.02 -16.45 -1.39
N ASN A 38 2.91 -16.76 -2.05
CA ASN A 38 1.80 -17.52 -1.52
C ASN A 38 1.66 -18.79 -2.36
N ASP A 39 1.87 -19.94 -1.74
CA ASP A 39 1.70 -21.26 -2.35
C ASP A 39 0.43 -21.90 -1.80
N LYS A 40 -0.55 -22.14 -2.67
CA LYS A 40 -1.85 -22.72 -2.34
C LYS A 40 -2.08 -23.99 -3.15
N PRO A 41 -1.38 -25.08 -2.83
CA PRO A 41 -1.45 -26.33 -3.58
C PRO A 41 -2.87 -26.90 -3.64
N ASP A 42 -3.65 -26.76 -2.57
CA ASP A 42 -5.05 -27.22 -2.50
C ASP A 42 -5.97 -26.43 -3.47
N GLN A 43 -5.61 -25.19 -3.80
CA GLN A 43 -6.32 -24.36 -4.76
C GLN A 43 -5.66 -24.35 -6.14
N GLY A 44 -4.53 -25.03 -6.27
CA GLY A 44 -3.79 -25.19 -7.53
C GLY A 44 -3.10 -23.94 -8.05
N TYR A 45 -2.61 -23.03 -7.20
CA TYR A 45 -1.85 -21.87 -7.63
C TYR A 45 -0.70 -21.50 -6.68
N GLU A 46 0.30 -20.87 -7.27
CA GLU A 46 1.39 -20.17 -6.59
C GLU A 46 1.44 -18.74 -7.12
N ASN A 47 1.48 -17.78 -6.21
CA ASN A 47 1.64 -16.36 -6.57
C ASN A 47 2.87 -15.77 -5.90
N THR A 48 3.79 -15.21 -6.69
CA THR A 48 4.98 -14.50 -6.21
C THR A 48 4.91 -13.05 -6.64
N ILE A 49 4.84 -12.13 -5.66
CA ILE A 49 4.87 -10.70 -5.87
C ILE A 49 6.22 -10.17 -5.37
N MET A 50 6.97 -9.52 -6.25
CA MET A 50 8.20 -8.81 -5.92
C MET A 50 8.02 -7.34 -6.26
N GLY A 51 8.47 -6.46 -5.39
CA GLY A 51 8.33 -5.05 -5.64
C GLY A 51 9.28 -4.19 -4.84
N GLY A 52 9.33 -2.93 -5.21
CA GLY A 52 10.08 -1.93 -4.48
C GLY A 52 9.65 -0.52 -4.88
N GLY A 53 10.04 0.44 -4.08
CA GLY A 53 9.70 1.81 -4.37
C GLY A 53 10.52 2.82 -3.57
N ILE A 54 10.37 4.06 -4.00
CA ILE A 54 10.94 5.24 -3.37
C ILE A 54 9.82 6.27 -3.21
N SER A 55 9.75 6.91 -2.05
CA SER A 55 8.79 7.98 -1.80
C SER A 55 9.37 9.06 -0.90
N THR A 56 8.91 10.27 -1.10
CA THR A 56 9.19 11.41 -0.22
C THR A 56 7.89 11.92 0.37
N SER A 57 7.94 12.36 1.62
CA SER A 57 6.81 13.00 2.28
C SER A 57 7.26 14.29 2.94
N PHE A 58 6.47 15.34 2.77
CA PHE A 58 6.77 16.69 3.26
C PHE A 58 5.48 17.39 3.67
N GLU A 59 5.63 18.33 4.60
CA GLU A 59 4.53 19.21 4.99
C GLU A 59 4.37 20.34 3.97
N GLN A 60 3.26 20.31 3.21
CA GLN A 60 2.97 21.30 2.17
C GLN A 60 2.33 22.57 2.75
N TYR A 61 1.44 22.38 3.73
CA TYR A 61 0.78 23.42 4.52
C TYR A 61 0.65 22.91 5.96
N ASN A 62 0.35 23.81 6.90
CA ASN A 62 0.14 23.43 8.28
C ASN A 62 -0.85 22.26 8.42
N ASP A 63 -0.41 21.18 9.03
CA ASP A 63 -1.14 19.91 9.21
C ASP A 63 -1.45 19.13 7.89
N VAL A 64 -1.00 19.61 6.72
CA VAL A 64 -1.21 18.96 5.43
C VAL A 64 0.09 18.40 4.89
N PHE A 65 0.19 17.10 4.85
CA PHE A 65 1.34 16.35 4.34
C PHE A 65 1.06 15.85 2.93
N ALA A 66 2.02 16.05 2.04
CA ALA A 66 2.02 15.48 0.70
C ALA A 66 3.04 14.35 0.62
N THR A 67 2.70 13.30 -0.12
CA THR A 67 3.61 12.17 -0.41
C THR A 67 3.65 11.97 -1.92
N LEU A 68 4.87 11.82 -2.46
CA LEU A 68 5.12 11.52 -3.87
C LEU A 68 6.07 10.34 -3.95
N GLY A 69 5.86 9.43 -4.90
CA GLY A 69 6.72 8.27 -5.03
C GLY A 69 6.56 7.52 -6.34
N PHE A 70 7.47 6.59 -6.55
CA PHE A 70 7.42 5.59 -7.62
C PHE A 70 7.53 4.21 -7.01
N SER A 71 6.79 3.27 -7.59
CA SER A 71 6.87 1.86 -7.24
C SER A 71 6.96 1.00 -8.50
N ALA A 72 7.74 -0.06 -8.42
CA ALA A 72 7.81 -1.10 -9.45
C ALA A 72 7.40 -2.43 -8.82
N THR A 73 6.53 -3.16 -9.49
CA THR A 73 6.02 -4.45 -9.01
C THR A 73 6.03 -5.46 -10.14
N ARG A 74 6.42 -6.68 -9.81
CA ARG A 74 6.30 -7.87 -10.65
C ARG A 74 5.46 -8.90 -9.91
N ASP A 75 4.37 -9.30 -10.54
CA ASP A 75 3.43 -10.31 -10.06
C ASP A 75 3.50 -11.52 -10.99
N ASP A 76 3.88 -12.69 -10.46
CA ASP A 76 4.00 -13.95 -11.19
C ASP A 76 3.00 -14.96 -10.61
N LEU A 77 1.91 -15.19 -11.33
CA LEU A 77 0.87 -16.14 -10.97
C LEU A 77 1.00 -17.41 -11.82
N LYS A 78 1.33 -18.50 -11.17
CA LYS A 78 1.38 -19.84 -11.76
C LYS A 78 0.17 -20.66 -11.31
N THR A 79 -0.40 -21.42 -12.22
CA THR A 79 -1.55 -22.28 -11.96
C THR A 79 -1.27 -23.72 -12.39
N THR A 80 -1.85 -24.67 -11.65
CA THR A 80 -1.85 -26.09 -11.99
C THR A 80 -3.21 -26.52 -12.56
N GLY A 81 -3.33 -27.77 -12.95
CA GLY A 81 -4.60 -28.32 -13.49
C GLY A 81 -5.79 -28.20 -12.52
N GLY A 82 -5.54 -28.17 -11.20
CA GLY A 82 -6.55 -28.02 -10.15
C GLY A 82 -7.07 -26.60 -9.94
N ALA A 83 -6.44 -25.58 -10.53
CA ALA A 83 -6.88 -24.20 -10.39
C ALA A 83 -8.22 -23.94 -11.07
N SER A 84 -8.97 -22.98 -10.56
CA SER A 84 -10.20 -22.50 -11.18
C SER A 84 -9.94 -21.88 -12.55
N ASP A 85 -10.94 -21.90 -13.44
CA ASP A 85 -10.81 -21.32 -14.79
C ASP A 85 -10.56 -19.80 -14.73
N SER A 86 -11.07 -19.11 -13.71
CA SER A 86 -10.80 -17.70 -13.47
C SER A 86 -9.32 -17.45 -13.16
N LEU A 87 -8.72 -18.25 -12.29
CA LEU A 87 -7.28 -18.17 -11.97
C LEU A 87 -6.40 -18.51 -13.15
N LYS A 88 -6.76 -19.55 -13.94
CA LYS A 88 -6.03 -19.93 -15.16
C LYS A 88 -6.00 -18.80 -16.19
N LYS A 89 -7.09 -18.05 -16.35
CA LYS A 89 -7.14 -16.87 -17.24
C LYS A 89 -6.28 -15.70 -16.75
N GLN A 90 -6.02 -15.63 -15.45
CA GLN A 90 -5.20 -14.59 -14.84
C GLN A 90 -3.74 -15.02 -14.62
N SER A 91 -3.37 -16.26 -14.99
CA SER A 91 -1.99 -16.74 -14.87
C SER A 91 -1.05 -15.98 -15.81
N GLY A 92 0.19 -15.82 -15.37
CA GLY A 92 1.23 -15.12 -16.12
C GLY A 92 2.05 -14.19 -15.23
N THR A 93 3.00 -13.53 -15.88
CA THR A 93 3.86 -12.54 -15.23
C THR A 93 3.41 -11.14 -15.67
N PHE A 94 3.16 -10.27 -14.71
CA PHE A 94 2.71 -8.90 -14.92
C PHE A 94 3.67 -7.94 -14.25
N ASN A 95 4.09 -6.93 -14.99
CA ASN A 95 4.98 -5.88 -14.49
C ASN A 95 4.21 -4.57 -14.46
N GLU A 96 4.46 -3.80 -13.42
CA GLU A 96 3.89 -2.47 -13.25
C GLU A 96 4.95 -1.50 -12.73
N LEU A 97 4.98 -0.31 -13.30
CA LEU A 97 5.65 0.87 -12.77
C LEU A 97 4.58 1.91 -12.53
N ALA A 98 4.39 2.33 -11.30
CA ALA A 98 3.38 3.29 -10.92
C ALA A 98 3.99 4.56 -10.30
N PHE A 99 3.36 5.68 -10.58
CA PHE A 99 3.53 6.93 -9.86
C PHE A 99 2.46 7.00 -8.77
N ASN A 100 2.90 7.23 -7.54
CA ASN A 100 2.04 7.29 -6.37
C ASN A 100 2.06 8.71 -5.80
N TYR A 101 0.91 9.26 -5.49
CA TYR A 101 0.82 10.49 -4.75
C TYR A 101 -0.31 10.44 -3.72
N GLY A 102 -0.17 11.24 -2.68
CA GLY A 102 -1.15 11.29 -1.62
C GLY A 102 -1.09 12.58 -0.84
N PHE A 103 -2.18 12.85 -0.14
CA PHE A 103 -2.30 13.97 0.79
C PHE A 103 -2.91 13.47 2.09
N ALA A 104 -2.41 13.98 3.22
CA ALA A 104 -2.95 13.69 4.53
C ALA A 104 -3.14 14.99 5.31
N LEU A 105 -4.34 15.19 5.85
CA LEU A 105 -4.64 16.22 6.83
C LEU A 105 -4.62 15.58 8.22
N ASP A 106 -3.59 15.87 9.01
CA ASP A 106 -3.40 15.29 10.34
C ASP A 106 -3.62 16.35 11.44
N LYS A 107 -4.79 16.29 12.05
CA LYS A 107 -5.20 17.15 13.17
C LYS A 107 -5.29 16.37 14.50
N ARG A 108 -4.57 15.26 14.61
CA ARG A 108 -4.49 14.53 15.87
C ARG A 108 -3.65 15.33 16.89
N ASN A 109 -4.03 15.24 18.14
CA ASN A 109 -3.26 15.88 19.22
C ASN A 109 -1.86 15.28 19.42
N ARG A 110 -1.63 14.04 18.94
CA ARG A 110 -0.33 13.35 18.91
C ARG A 110 -0.35 12.20 17.91
N SER A 111 0.81 11.88 17.33
CA SER A 111 0.93 10.81 16.33
C SER A 111 0.83 9.41 16.94
N PHE A 112 1.36 9.24 18.16
CA PHE A 112 1.33 7.96 18.87
C PHE A 112 0.25 8.00 19.96
N MET A 113 -0.62 7.00 19.98
CA MET A 113 -1.75 6.87 20.92
C MET A 113 -2.60 8.16 21.01
N PRO A 114 -3.17 8.63 19.88
CA PRO A 114 -3.98 9.85 19.87
C PRO A 114 -5.23 9.68 20.76
N THR A 115 -5.56 10.74 21.47
CA THR A 115 -6.75 10.78 22.35
C THR A 115 -7.83 11.72 21.84
N ASP A 116 -7.46 12.63 20.93
CA ASP A 116 -8.39 13.58 20.29
C ASP A 116 -7.91 13.95 18.88
N GLY A 117 -8.84 14.42 18.04
CA GLY A 117 -8.58 14.86 16.69
C GLY A 117 -8.78 13.78 15.64
N SER A 118 -8.37 14.07 14.40
CA SER A 118 -8.57 13.17 13.28
C SER A 118 -7.44 13.25 12.26
N ILE A 119 -7.28 12.21 11.49
CA ILE A 119 -6.47 12.20 10.27
C ILE A 119 -7.34 11.75 9.10
N LEU A 120 -7.24 12.46 7.99
CA LEU A 120 -7.85 12.12 6.71
C LEU A 120 -6.75 12.01 5.67
N SER A 121 -6.68 10.91 4.95
CA SER A 121 -5.69 10.73 3.88
C SER A 121 -6.35 10.23 2.59
N PHE A 122 -5.85 10.75 1.48
CA PHE A 122 -6.15 10.30 0.13
C PHE A 122 -4.85 9.89 -0.55
N ASN A 123 -4.85 8.73 -1.18
CA ASN A 123 -3.72 8.25 -1.96
C ASN A 123 -4.23 7.74 -3.32
N GLN A 124 -3.46 8.02 -4.36
CA GLN A 124 -3.73 7.52 -5.71
C GLN A 124 -2.47 6.89 -6.30
N SER A 125 -2.64 5.75 -6.95
CA SER A 125 -1.62 5.09 -7.77
C SER A 125 -2.01 5.19 -9.23
N LEU A 126 -1.10 5.73 -10.04
CA LEU A 126 -1.25 5.91 -11.48
C LEU A 126 -0.24 5.02 -12.21
N PRO A 127 -0.66 4.12 -13.11
CA PRO A 127 0.26 3.33 -13.89
C PRO A 127 1.02 4.21 -14.89
N VAL A 128 2.35 4.22 -14.81
CA VAL A 128 3.24 4.83 -15.80
C VAL A 128 3.51 3.82 -16.93
N TYR A 129 3.71 2.56 -16.55
CA TYR A 129 3.78 1.40 -17.42
C TYR A 129 3.16 0.21 -16.67
N ALA A 130 2.29 -0.54 -17.33
CA ALA A 130 1.74 -1.76 -16.76
C ALA A 130 1.27 -2.70 -17.89
N ASP A 131 1.48 -4.00 -17.69
CA ASP A 131 0.93 -5.04 -18.56
C ASP A 131 -0.61 -5.08 -18.47
N LYS A 132 -1.15 -4.70 -17.29
CA LYS A 132 -2.57 -4.42 -17.06
C LYS A 132 -2.68 -3.13 -16.25
N ALA A 133 -3.20 -2.09 -16.89
CA ALA A 133 -3.22 -0.76 -16.30
C ALA A 133 -4.51 -0.52 -15.51
N PHE A 134 -4.39 -0.08 -14.28
CA PHE A 134 -5.50 0.36 -13.44
C PHE A 134 -5.09 1.55 -12.56
N ILE A 135 -6.08 2.36 -12.21
CA ILE A 135 -5.93 3.45 -11.23
C ILE A 135 -6.51 2.97 -9.91
N ALA A 136 -5.71 3.04 -8.86
CA ALA A 136 -6.16 2.75 -7.50
C ALA A 136 -6.28 4.05 -6.69
N ASN A 137 -7.44 4.25 -6.08
CA ASN A 137 -7.74 5.38 -5.22
C ASN A 137 -8.05 4.86 -3.83
N THR A 138 -7.42 5.42 -2.81
CA THR A 138 -7.64 5.03 -1.42
C THR A 138 -7.92 6.25 -0.57
N LEU A 139 -9.05 6.25 0.11
CA LEU A 139 -9.43 7.24 1.11
C LEU A 139 -9.48 6.57 2.48
N SER A 140 -8.73 7.12 3.44
CA SER A 140 -8.69 6.62 4.82
C SER A 140 -8.97 7.76 5.78
N SER A 141 -9.75 7.48 6.83
CA SER A 141 -10.02 8.41 7.91
C SER A 141 -9.93 7.70 9.25
N SER A 142 -9.36 8.38 10.23
CA SER A 142 -9.39 7.94 11.63
C SER A 142 -9.68 9.13 12.51
N SER A 143 -10.63 8.99 13.42
CA SER A 143 -11.04 10.02 14.37
C SER A 143 -10.97 9.48 15.79
N TYR A 144 -10.54 10.31 16.69
CA TYR A 144 -10.36 9.97 18.10
C TYR A 144 -11.05 11.01 18.96
N LYS A 145 -11.67 10.56 20.05
CA LYS A 145 -12.33 11.45 21.02
C LYS A 145 -12.21 10.87 22.42
N THR A 146 -11.72 11.66 23.37
CA THR A 146 -11.79 11.32 24.78
C THR A 146 -13.25 11.35 25.24
N LEU A 147 -13.77 10.23 25.70
CA LEU A 147 -15.14 10.07 26.19
C LEU A 147 -15.22 10.20 27.70
N SER A 148 -14.18 9.73 28.42
CA SER A 148 -13.99 9.91 29.86
C SER A 148 -12.50 9.82 30.19
N GLU A 149 -12.11 10.04 31.46
CA GLU A 149 -10.70 10.02 31.89
C GLU A 149 -9.92 8.78 31.46
N ASN A 150 -10.59 7.63 31.33
CA ASN A 150 -9.97 6.35 30.98
C ASN A 150 -10.52 5.71 29.71
N VAL A 151 -11.36 6.42 28.94
CA VAL A 151 -12.01 5.86 27.75
C VAL A 151 -11.81 6.79 26.56
N ILE A 152 -11.22 6.25 25.50
CA ILE A 152 -11.07 6.92 24.20
C ILE A 152 -11.92 6.18 23.18
N GLY A 153 -12.83 6.90 22.54
CA GLY A 153 -13.54 6.43 21.35
C GLY A 153 -12.67 6.60 20.11
N ALA A 154 -12.63 5.59 19.23
CA ALA A 154 -11.96 5.66 17.95
C ALA A 154 -12.84 5.13 16.83
N GLY A 155 -12.95 5.90 15.75
CA GLY A 155 -13.62 5.50 14.51
C GLY A 155 -12.61 5.47 13.36
N LYS A 156 -12.66 4.42 12.52
CA LYS A 156 -11.80 4.30 11.33
C LYS A 156 -12.64 3.94 10.12
N MET A 157 -12.31 4.54 8.98
CA MET A 157 -12.89 4.26 7.67
C MET A 157 -11.76 4.06 6.66
N HIS A 158 -11.93 3.08 5.80
CA HIS A 158 -11.01 2.83 4.70
C HIS A 158 -11.83 2.45 3.45
N LEU A 159 -11.66 3.20 2.37
CA LEU A 159 -12.32 3.00 1.09
C LEU A 159 -11.27 2.90 0.00
N THR A 160 -11.38 1.87 -0.83
CA THR A 160 -10.53 1.69 -2.01
C THR A 160 -11.40 1.53 -3.24
N ALA A 161 -11.08 2.27 -4.29
CA ALA A 161 -11.68 2.15 -5.61
C ALA A 161 -10.58 1.87 -6.63
N ILE A 162 -10.75 0.80 -7.39
CA ILE A 162 -9.82 0.39 -8.45
C ILE A 162 -10.58 0.42 -9.77
N ASN A 163 -10.02 1.14 -10.75
CA ASN A 163 -10.61 1.30 -12.07
C ASN A 163 -9.60 0.87 -13.14
N GLY A 164 -9.97 -0.12 -13.95
CA GLY A 164 -9.17 -0.55 -15.10
C GLY A 164 -9.09 0.56 -16.16
N LEU A 165 -7.92 0.71 -16.77
CA LEU A 165 -7.70 1.58 -17.92
C LEU A 165 -7.69 0.71 -19.17
N GLY A 166 -8.84 0.62 -19.86
CA GLY A 166 -8.99 -0.18 -21.07
C GLY A 166 -10.06 -1.27 -20.97
N ALA A 167 -9.94 -2.29 -21.81
CA ALA A 167 -10.88 -3.42 -21.86
C ALA A 167 -10.53 -4.56 -20.87
N ASP A 168 -9.45 -4.39 -20.09
CA ASP A 168 -8.98 -5.40 -19.14
C ASP A 168 -9.74 -5.33 -17.82
N ASP A 169 -10.14 -6.49 -17.33
CA ASP A 169 -10.72 -6.63 -16.00
C ASP A 169 -9.65 -6.37 -14.92
N VAL A 170 -10.07 -5.72 -13.84
CA VAL A 170 -9.24 -5.53 -12.63
C VAL A 170 -9.03 -6.89 -11.95
N ARG A 171 -7.79 -7.19 -11.55
CA ARG A 171 -7.38 -8.46 -10.89
C ARG A 171 -7.63 -8.41 -9.38
#